data_65ddf35099811785828a270e1b408712
#
_entry.id   65ddf35099811785828a270e1b408712
#
_cell.length_a   1.000
_cell.length_b   1.000
_cell.length_c   1.000
_cell.angle_alpha   90.00
_cell.angle_beta   90.00
_cell.angle_gamma   90.00
#
_symmetry.space_group_name_H-M   'P 1'
#
loop_
_entity.id
_entity.type
_entity.pdbx_description
1 polymer ?
#
loop_
_entity_poly.entity_id
_entity_poly.type
_entity_poly.pdbx_seq_one_letter_code
_entity_poly.pdbx_strand_id
1 'polypeptide(L)'
;VNTILSALKSLYKELESNGLKNPVKYIKLFKVNRNIENVLKVSIDDIRKIIGLYKIDSEKKYRNITILYTLFYTGMRSKELLTLQFKHYLKREDEYFFKLVETKSGKDVYKPIHKSLVKKLEEYRKYLMSMYSLDIKDLDEHYIFSTSVLDNSPLSYRSLNAIIQDMGKLIGKDISPHNIRHAIATELSLSGADILEIRDFLGHSDTKVTEVYINARSILEKKVLEKLPEINLDEE
;
A
#
# COMPACT_ATOMS: atom_id res chain seq x y z
N VAL A 1 -4.57 -22.92 -3.83
CA VAL A 1 -4.60 -23.66 -5.10
C VAL A 1 -4.06 -22.82 -6.25
N ASN A 2 -4.60 -21.61 -6.54
CA ASN A 2 -4.12 -20.77 -7.66
C ASN A 2 -2.64 -20.40 -7.54
N THR A 3 -2.12 -20.15 -6.36
CA THR A 3 -0.70 -19.82 -6.13
C THR A 3 0.20 -20.98 -6.53
N ILE A 4 -0.15 -22.18 -6.10
CA ILE A 4 0.60 -23.42 -6.45
C ILE A 4 0.52 -23.65 -7.96
N LEU A 5 -0.67 -23.54 -8.55
CA LEU A 5 -0.86 -23.73 -9.98
C LEU A 5 -0.11 -22.68 -10.82
N SER A 6 -0.05 -21.43 -10.36
CA SER A 6 0.73 -20.38 -11.01
C SER A 6 2.23 -20.64 -10.93
N ALA A 7 2.73 -21.12 -9.78
CA ALA A 7 4.13 -21.51 -9.61
C ALA A 7 4.49 -22.69 -10.52
N LEU A 8 3.64 -23.72 -10.57
CA LEU A 8 3.81 -24.88 -11.48
C LEU A 8 3.80 -24.44 -12.95
N LYS A 9 2.88 -23.57 -13.35
CA LYS A 9 2.84 -23.04 -14.74
C LYS A 9 4.12 -22.27 -15.09
N SER A 10 4.65 -21.49 -14.17
CA SER A 10 5.90 -20.75 -14.39
C SER A 10 7.09 -21.71 -14.54
N LEU A 11 7.21 -22.71 -13.66
CA LEU A 11 8.24 -23.73 -13.72
C LEU A 11 8.17 -24.53 -15.03
N TYR A 12 6.99 -25.05 -15.38
CA TYR A 12 6.84 -25.85 -16.58
C TYR A 12 6.98 -25.03 -17.87
N LYS A 13 6.73 -23.72 -17.85
CA LYS A 13 7.00 -22.84 -18.99
C LYS A 13 8.51 -22.75 -19.27
N GLU A 14 9.32 -22.70 -18.21
CA GLU A 14 10.79 -22.70 -18.32
C GLU A 14 11.31 -24.07 -18.79
N LEU A 15 10.75 -25.17 -18.26
CA LEU A 15 11.09 -26.52 -18.68
C LEU A 15 10.66 -26.83 -20.12
N GLU A 16 9.54 -26.25 -20.59
CA GLU A 16 9.05 -26.38 -21.98
C GLU A 16 10.05 -25.76 -22.99
N SER A 17 10.77 -24.69 -22.61
CA SER A 17 11.85 -24.13 -23.44
C SER A 17 13.04 -25.08 -23.59
N ASN A 18 13.16 -26.06 -22.71
CA ASN A 18 14.17 -27.14 -22.74
C ASN A 18 13.63 -28.46 -23.31
N GLY A 19 12.49 -28.42 -24.02
CA GLY A 19 11.93 -29.58 -24.72
C GLY A 19 11.08 -30.52 -23.86
N LEU A 20 10.78 -30.19 -22.60
CA LEU A 20 9.94 -31.03 -21.73
C LEU A 20 8.44 -30.73 -21.97
N LYS A 21 7.59 -31.76 -21.90
CA LYS A 21 6.14 -31.56 -21.98
C LYS A 21 5.60 -30.80 -20.75
N ASN A 22 4.75 -29.81 -20.99
CA ASN A 22 4.10 -29.02 -19.93
C ASN A 22 2.72 -29.61 -19.58
N PRO A 23 2.60 -30.40 -18.48
CA PRO A 23 1.35 -31.08 -18.12
C PRO A 23 0.29 -30.11 -17.60
N VAL A 24 0.69 -28.92 -17.16
CA VAL A 24 -0.23 -27.91 -16.56
C VAL A 24 -0.61 -26.80 -17.56
N LYS A 25 -0.19 -26.89 -18.81
CA LYS A 25 -0.41 -25.85 -19.84
C LYS A 25 -1.88 -25.45 -19.99
N TYR A 26 -2.76 -26.42 -20.03
CA TYR A 26 -4.19 -26.24 -20.29
C TYR A 26 -5.04 -26.14 -19.00
N ILE A 27 -4.47 -26.32 -17.83
CA ILE A 27 -5.21 -26.19 -16.58
C ILE A 27 -5.52 -24.70 -16.37
N LYS A 28 -6.80 -24.34 -16.32
CA LYS A 28 -7.22 -22.96 -16.04
C LYS A 28 -7.08 -22.65 -14.55
N LEU A 29 -6.62 -21.42 -14.24
CA LEU A 29 -6.68 -20.90 -12.88
C LEU A 29 -8.15 -20.75 -12.47
N PHE A 30 -8.45 -21.05 -11.21
CA PHE A 30 -9.78 -20.78 -10.69
C PHE A 30 -10.06 -19.28 -10.75
N LYS A 31 -11.27 -18.91 -11.18
CA LYS A 31 -11.71 -17.51 -11.09
C LYS A 31 -11.77 -17.13 -9.61
N VAL A 32 -10.94 -16.20 -9.21
CA VAL A 32 -11.02 -15.59 -7.88
C VAL A 32 -11.97 -14.42 -8.02
N ASN A 33 -13.16 -14.52 -7.43
CA ASN A 33 -13.99 -13.34 -7.23
C ASN A 33 -13.23 -12.42 -6.28
N ARG A 34 -12.77 -11.28 -6.77
CA ARG A 34 -12.22 -10.21 -5.92
C ARG A 34 -13.39 -9.65 -5.14
N ASN A 35 -13.52 -10.05 -3.90
CA ASN A 35 -14.67 -9.72 -3.08
C ASN A 35 -14.58 -8.24 -2.70
N ILE A 36 -15.61 -7.46 -3.04
CA ILE A 36 -15.74 -6.04 -2.67
C ILE A 36 -15.59 -5.86 -1.15
N GLU A 37 -16.05 -6.82 -0.35
CA GLU A 37 -15.88 -6.80 1.11
C GLU A 37 -14.41 -6.65 1.55
N ASN A 38 -13.46 -7.26 0.83
CA ASN A 38 -12.04 -7.11 1.12
C ASN A 38 -11.52 -5.71 0.76
N VAL A 39 -12.11 -5.06 -0.23
CA VAL A 39 -11.77 -3.69 -0.65
C VAL A 39 -12.29 -2.69 0.38
N LEU A 40 -13.46 -2.94 0.98
CA LEU A 40 -14.12 -2.07 1.93
C LEU A 40 -13.80 -2.40 3.40
N LYS A 41 -12.88 -3.32 3.66
CA LYS A 41 -12.53 -3.77 5.02
C LYS A 41 -12.03 -2.64 5.93
N VAL A 42 -11.35 -1.65 5.35
CA VAL A 42 -10.79 -0.49 6.04
C VAL A 42 -11.21 0.79 5.31
N SER A 43 -11.68 1.77 6.04
CA SER A 43 -12.01 3.10 5.55
C SER A 43 -10.94 4.13 5.95
N ILE A 44 -11.00 5.33 5.35
CA ILE A 44 -10.15 6.45 5.75
C ILE A 44 -10.42 6.87 7.20
N ASP A 45 -11.68 6.82 7.64
CA ASP A 45 -12.04 7.13 9.02
C ASP A 45 -11.49 6.12 10.02
N ASP A 46 -11.37 4.85 9.64
CA ASP A 46 -10.67 3.86 10.45
C ASP A 46 -9.20 4.23 10.64
N ILE A 47 -8.53 4.67 9.57
CA ILE A 47 -7.13 5.11 9.62
C ILE A 47 -6.99 6.35 10.51
N ARG A 48 -7.90 7.33 10.38
CA ARG A 48 -7.94 8.52 11.25
C ARG A 48 -8.10 8.15 12.71
N LYS A 49 -9.01 7.21 13.03
CA LYS A 49 -9.22 6.69 14.40
C LYS A 49 -7.96 6.02 14.95
N ILE A 50 -7.29 5.18 14.15
CA ILE A 50 -6.02 4.55 14.54
C ILE A 50 -4.99 5.62 14.89
N ILE A 51 -4.80 6.63 14.03
CA ILE A 51 -3.85 7.72 14.25
C ILE A 51 -4.16 8.46 15.55
N GLY A 52 -5.44 8.76 15.82
CA GLY A 52 -5.86 9.45 17.04
C GLY A 52 -5.68 8.64 18.34
N LEU A 53 -5.81 7.31 18.24
CA LEU A 53 -5.67 6.41 19.40
C LEU A 53 -4.24 5.94 19.65
N TYR A 54 -3.35 6.03 18.63
CA TYR A 54 -2.00 5.49 18.71
C TYR A 54 -1.08 6.36 19.51
N LYS A 55 -0.66 5.89 20.70
CA LYS A 55 0.26 6.62 21.58
C LYS A 55 1.71 6.37 21.17
N ILE A 56 2.48 7.46 21.04
CA ILE A 56 3.91 7.42 20.69
C ILE A 56 4.69 7.60 21.98
N ASP A 57 5.12 6.48 22.57
CA ASP A 57 5.87 6.45 23.85
C ASP A 57 7.25 5.78 23.70
N SER A 58 7.63 5.39 22.50
CA SER A 58 8.90 4.72 22.20
C SER A 58 9.31 4.92 20.76
N GLU A 59 10.60 4.73 20.46
CA GLU A 59 11.13 4.74 19.09
C GLU A 59 10.36 3.79 18.17
N LYS A 60 10.12 2.56 18.63
CA LYS A 60 9.36 1.57 17.84
C LYS A 60 7.97 2.08 17.47
N LYS A 61 7.29 2.76 18.39
CA LYS A 61 5.97 3.32 18.12
C LYS A 61 6.05 4.55 17.23
N TYR A 62 7.11 5.35 17.32
CA TYR A 62 7.34 6.45 16.40
C TYR A 62 7.57 5.93 14.97
N ARG A 63 8.45 4.95 14.80
CA ARG A 63 8.64 4.25 13.53
C ARG A 63 7.33 3.69 13.00
N ASN A 64 6.56 2.98 13.85
CA ASN A 64 5.34 2.30 13.44
C ASN A 64 4.28 3.29 12.94
N ILE A 65 4.07 4.43 13.61
CA ILE A 65 3.13 5.44 13.12
C ILE A 65 3.61 6.08 11.80
N THR A 66 4.92 6.27 11.64
CA THR A 66 5.51 6.76 10.39
C THR A 66 5.32 5.76 9.25
N ILE A 67 5.37 4.45 9.53
CA ILE A 67 4.99 3.39 8.57
C ILE A 67 3.54 3.57 8.11
N LEU A 68 2.59 3.76 9.05
CA LEU A 68 1.18 3.96 8.72
C LEU A 68 0.98 5.18 7.81
N TYR A 69 1.61 6.32 8.16
CA TYR A 69 1.58 7.54 7.34
C TYR A 69 2.14 7.29 5.94
N THR A 70 3.27 6.56 5.84
CA THR A 70 3.89 6.24 4.55
C THR A 70 2.99 5.36 3.69
N LEU A 71 2.43 4.29 4.25
CA LEU A 71 1.47 3.45 3.54
C LEU A 71 0.27 4.26 3.07
N PHE A 72 -0.27 5.11 3.94
CA PHE A 72 -1.45 5.92 3.67
C PHE A 72 -1.22 6.93 2.55
N TYR A 73 -0.18 7.77 2.63
CA TYR A 73 0.03 8.84 1.66
C TYR A 73 0.68 8.40 0.35
N THR A 74 1.20 7.18 0.27
CA THR A 74 1.87 6.68 -0.94
C THR A 74 1.18 5.49 -1.57
N GLY A 75 0.36 4.76 -0.83
CA GLY A 75 -0.23 3.52 -1.30
C GLY A 75 0.80 2.48 -1.78
N MET A 76 2.08 2.60 -1.40
CA MET A 76 3.16 1.72 -1.91
C MET A 76 3.00 0.27 -1.44
N ARG A 77 3.65 -0.65 -2.16
CA ARG A 77 3.67 -2.05 -1.78
C ARG A 77 4.57 -2.26 -0.56
N SER A 78 4.26 -3.29 0.24
CA SER A 78 5.08 -3.64 1.41
C SER A 78 6.56 -3.82 1.07
N LYS A 79 6.89 -4.44 -0.07
CA LYS A 79 8.28 -4.61 -0.50
C LYS A 79 8.95 -3.26 -0.78
N GLU A 80 8.27 -2.36 -1.44
CA GLU A 80 8.76 -1.01 -1.74
C GLU A 80 9.05 -0.25 -0.44
N LEU A 81 8.11 -0.29 0.54
CA LEU A 81 8.29 0.34 1.84
C LEU A 81 9.49 -0.22 2.61
N LEU A 82 9.63 -1.54 2.64
CA LEU A 82 10.69 -2.21 3.42
C LEU A 82 12.09 -1.99 2.85
N THR A 83 12.22 -1.60 1.58
CA THR A 83 13.49 -1.31 0.92
C THR A 83 13.86 0.17 0.91
N LEU A 84 13.00 1.06 1.47
CA LEU A 84 13.30 2.48 1.53
C LEU A 84 14.47 2.77 2.49
N GLN A 85 15.46 3.50 1.98
CA GLN A 85 16.55 4.10 2.75
C GLN A 85 16.39 5.62 2.75
N PHE A 86 17.01 6.33 3.69
CA PHE A 86 16.91 7.79 3.75
C PHE A 86 17.45 8.47 2.49
N LYS A 87 18.48 7.92 1.83
CA LYS A 87 18.97 8.42 0.52
C LYS A 87 17.93 8.36 -0.61
N HIS A 88 16.89 7.57 -0.44
CA HIS A 88 15.76 7.51 -1.39
C HIS A 88 14.70 8.59 -1.15
N TYR A 89 14.80 9.31 -0.04
CA TYR A 89 13.94 10.44 0.30
C TYR A 89 14.59 11.72 -0.21
N LEU A 90 14.12 12.21 -1.35
CA LEU A 90 14.72 13.28 -2.10
C LEU A 90 13.89 14.55 -2.03
N LYS A 91 14.56 15.69 -1.93
CA LYS A 91 13.97 17.01 -2.14
C LYS A 91 14.44 17.58 -3.46
N ARG A 92 13.51 18.09 -4.29
CA ARG A 92 13.80 18.88 -5.50
C ARG A 92 12.92 20.13 -5.46
N GLU A 93 13.55 21.28 -5.46
CA GLU A 93 12.87 22.55 -5.22
C GLU A 93 12.05 22.50 -3.91
N ASP A 94 10.74 22.68 -3.96
CA ASP A 94 9.85 22.61 -2.80
C ASP A 94 9.09 21.29 -2.68
N GLU A 95 9.36 20.32 -3.56
CA GLU A 95 8.69 19.03 -3.58
C GLU A 95 9.59 17.90 -3.07
N TYR A 96 8.95 16.90 -2.47
CA TYR A 96 9.64 15.73 -1.93
C TYR A 96 9.16 14.46 -2.65
N PHE A 97 10.09 13.52 -2.83
CA PHE A 97 9.87 12.28 -3.57
C PHE A 97 10.53 11.10 -2.89
N PHE A 98 9.92 9.93 -3.01
CA PHE A 98 10.63 8.68 -2.86
C PHE A 98 11.12 8.18 -4.21
N LYS A 99 12.40 7.86 -4.29
CA LYS A 99 13.00 7.13 -5.40
C LYS A 99 12.86 5.63 -5.12
N LEU A 100 12.00 4.94 -5.85
CA LEU A 100 11.84 3.49 -5.77
C LEU A 100 12.81 2.83 -6.75
N VAL A 101 13.79 2.11 -6.20
CA VAL A 101 14.86 1.42 -6.97
C VAL A 101 14.38 0.00 -7.26
N GLU A 102 14.82 -0.57 -8.39
CA GLU A 102 14.49 -1.94 -8.81
C GLU A 102 12.99 -2.26 -8.92
N THR A 103 12.26 -1.47 -9.67
CA THR A 103 10.93 -1.89 -10.12
C THR A 103 11.06 -3.07 -11.11
N LYS A 104 9.99 -3.85 -11.28
CA LYS A 104 9.98 -4.97 -12.25
C LYS A 104 10.35 -4.57 -13.69
N SER A 105 10.31 -3.28 -14.00
CA SER A 105 10.68 -2.72 -15.29
C SER A 105 12.15 -2.36 -15.43
N GLY A 106 12.96 -2.52 -14.38
CA GLY A 106 14.35 -2.10 -14.33
C GLY A 106 14.57 -0.59 -14.36
N LYS A 107 13.51 0.22 -14.19
CA LYS A 107 13.58 1.69 -14.19
C LYS A 107 13.26 2.22 -12.79
N ASP A 108 13.98 3.27 -12.40
CA ASP A 108 13.65 4.03 -11.19
C ASP A 108 12.29 4.71 -11.34
N VAL A 109 11.49 4.66 -10.29
CA VAL A 109 10.20 5.34 -10.22
C VAL A 109 10.25 6.37 -9.10
N TYR A 110 9.86 7.60 -9.42
CA TYR A 110 9.76 8.68 -8.44
C TYR A 110 8.31 8.83 -8.00
N LYS A 111 8.08 8.75 -6.70
CA LYS A 111 6.75 8.84 -6.09
C LYS A 111 6.66 10.12 -5.27
N PRO A 112 5.79 11.08 -5.62
CA PRO A 112 5.62 12.32 -4.87
C PRO A 112 5.11 12.05 -3.46
N ILE A 113 5.50 12.88 -2.52
CA ILE A 113 5.18 12.75 -1.09
C ILE A 113 4.29 13.91 -0.64
N HIS A 114 3.16 13.59 -0.06
CA HIS A 114 2.24 14.59 0.51
C HIS A 114 2.90 15.31 1.70
N LYS A 115 2.64 16.62 1.83
CA LYS A 115 3.21 17.49 2.89
C LYS A 115 3.06 16.94 4.32
N SER A 116 1.96 16.27 4.64
CA SER A 116 1.76 15.67 5.95
C SER A 116 2.71 14.50 6.22
N LEU A 117 3.05 13.72 5.19
CA LEU A 117 4.04 12.66 5.29
C LEU A 117 5.45 13.25 5.40
N VAL A 118 5.76 14.32 4.62
CA VAL A 118 7.04 15.05 4.75
C VAL A 118 7.25 15.48 6.20
N LYS A 119 6.25 16.16 6.80
CA LYS A 119 6.32 16.58 8.20
C LYS A 119 6.62 15.40 9.12
N LYS A 120 5.91 14.28 8.97
CA LYS A 120 6.07 13.10 9.84
C LYS A 120 7.45 12.43 9.66
N LEU A 121 7.97 12.36 8.42
CA LEU A 121 9.30 11.82 8.14
C LEU A 121 10.42 12.72 8.70
N GLU A 122 10.28 14.04 8.57
CA GLU A 122 11.25 14.98 9.13
C GLU A 122 11.27 14.96 10.67
N GLU A 123 10.10 14.85 11.31
CA GLU A 123 10.01 14.67 12.75
C GLU A 123 10.68 13.36 13.18
N TYR A 124 10.41 12.26 12.49
CA TYR A 124 11.01 10.96 12.78
C TYR A 124 12.52 10.96 12.55
N ARG A 125 13.00 11.55 11.44
CA ARG A 125 14.43 11.70 11.15
C ARG A 125 15.16 12.49 12.25
N LYS A 126 14.61 13.65 12.65
CA LYS A 126 15.16 14.45 13.75
C LYS A 126 15.20 13.68 15.06
N TYR A 127 14.16 12.90 15.36
CA TYR A 127 14.12 12.05 16.53
C TYR A 127 15.28 11.03 16.54
N LEU A 128 15.51 10.34 15.40
CA LEU A 128 16.61 9.37 15.28
C LEU A 128 17.98 10.05 15.43
N MET A 129 18.19 11.18 14.75
CA MET A 129 19.43 11.94 14.84
C MET A 129 19.73 12.36 16.29
N SER A 130 18.74 12.85 17.01
CA SER A 130 18.89 13.25 18.41
C SER A 130 19.15 12.05 19.33
N MET A 131 18.42 10.95 19.14
CA MET A 131 18.51 9.77 20.00
C MET A 131 19.88 9.05 19.87
N TYR A 132 20.43 9.00 18.66
CA TYR A 132 21.63 8.24 18.34
C TYR A 132 22.86 9.13 18.05
N SER A 133 22.74 10.45 18.19
CA SER A 133 23.80 11.41 17.89
C SER A 133 24.36 11.27 16.47
N LEU A 134 23.46 11.02 15.49
CA LEU A 134 23.78 10.85 14.08
C LEU A 134 23.58 12.15 13.32
N ASP A 135 24.34 12.35 12.25
CA ASP A 135 24.08 13.42 11.28
C ASP A 135 23.22 12.91 10.09
N ILE A 136 22.91 13.81 9.15
CA ILE A 136 22.09 13.46 7.98
C ILE A 136 22.83 12.44 7.09
N LYS A 137 24.15 12.57 6.95
CA LYS A 137 24.94 11.67 6.09
C LYS A 137 25.05 10.28 6.67
N ASP A 138 25.12 10.18 8.02
CA ASP A 138 25.12 8.90 8.71
C ASP A 138 23.82 8.11 8.42
N LEU A 139 22.68 8.84 8.34
CA LEU A 139 21.39 8.22 8.08
C LEU A 139 21.15 7.82 6.62
N ASP A 140 21.84 8.42 5.65
CA ASP A 140 21.53 8.23 4.22
C ASP A 140 21.46 6.75 3.81
N GLU A 141 22.38 5.92 4.27
CA GLU A 141 22.41 4.49 3.98
C GLU A 141 21.51 3.64 4.90
N HIS A 142 20.87 4.25 5.89
CA HIS A 142 19.98 3.52 6.79
C HIS A 142 18.61 3.31 6.17
N TYR A 143 18.03 2.12 6.45
CA TYR A 143 16.62 1.88 6.15
C TYR A 143 15.75 2.80 6.99
N ILE A 144 14.79 3.48 6.36
CA ILE A 144 13.83 4.35 7.06
C ILE A 144 13.07 3.53 8.11
N PHE A 145 12.76 2.27 7.78
CA PHE A 145 12.02 1.35 8.66
C PHE A 145 12.85 0.12 8.99
N SER A 146 13.85 0.32 9.85
CA SER A 146 14.71 -0.76 10.35
C SER A 146 14.14 -1.41 11.60
N THR A 147 14.63 -2.60 11.94
CA THR A 147 14.36 -3.24 13.24
C THR A 147 15.02 -2.48 14.38
N SER A 148 16.21 -1.99 14.14
CA SER A 148 17.03 -1.12 14.99
C SER A 148 17.84 -0.22 14.09
N VAL A 149 18.05 1.03 14.49
CA VAL A 149 18.92 1.97 13.78
C VAL A 149 20.37 1.49 13.81
N LEU A 150 20.82 0.93 14.94
CA LEU A 150 22.19 0.46 15.12
C LEU A 150 22.53 -0.74 14.19
N ASP A 151 21.59 -1.67 14.02
CA ASP A 151 21.81 -2.85 13.17
C ASP A 151 21.55 -2.56 11.68
N ASN A 152 20.90 -1.45 11.38
CA ASN A 152 20.48 -1.07 10.03
C ASN A 152 19.82 -2.23 9.24
N SER A 153 19.08 -3.10 9.93
CA SER A 153 18.40 -4.24 9.31
C SER A 153 16.96 -3.87 8.97
N PRO A 154 16.50 -4.05 7.71
CA PRO A 154 15.14 -3.71 7.33
C PRO A 154 14.14 -4.58 8.09
N LEU A 155 12.95 -4.04 8.34
CA LEU A 155 11.84 -4.83 8.86
C LEU A 155 11.48 -5.97 7.90
N SER A 156 11.14 -7.13 8.47
CA SER A 156 10.57 -8.22 7.68
C SER A 156 9.12 -7.92 7.29
N TYR A 157 8.63 -8.57 6.22
CA TYR A 157 7.20 -8.51 5.85
C TYR A 157 6.30 -8.98 7.00
N ARG A 158 6.73 -10.01 7.74
CA ARG A 158 5.99 -10.52 8.92
C ARG A 158 5.89 -9.46 10.01
N SER A 159 6.98 -8.76 10.29
CA SER A 159 7.00 -7.67 11.29
C SER A 159 6.12 -6.50 10.87
N LEU A 160 6.18 -6.08 9.59
CA LEU A 160 5.32 -5.05 9.06
C LEU A 160 3.83 -5.43 9.20
N ASN A 161 3.48 -6.66 8.84
CA ASN A 161 2.10 -7.13 8.94
C ASN A 161 1.62 -7.15 10.40
N ALA A 162 2.45 -7.63 11.33
CA ALA A 162 2.14 -7.63 12.76
C ALA A 162 1.92 -6.20 13.31
N ILE A 163 2.76 -5.23 12.91
CA ILE A 163 2.60 -3.83 13.29
C ILE A 163 1.24 -3.28 12.86
N ILE A 164 0.84 -3.52 11.62
CA ILE A 164 -0.43 -3.03 11.10
C ILE A 164 -1.62 -3.75 11.75
N GLN A 165 -1.51 -5.07 11.99
CA GLN A 165 -2.53 -5.83 12.72
C GLN A 165 -2.72 -5.30 14.15
N ASP A 166 -1.63 -5.00 14.87
CA ASP A 166 -1.70 -4.45 16.23
C ASP A 166 -2.35 -3.06 16.24
N MET A 167 -2.10 -2.24 15.23
CA MET A 167 -2.82 -0.98 15.06
C MET A 167 -4.32 -1.19 14.80
N GLY A 168 -4.67 -2.18 14.00
CA GLY A 168 -6.07 -2.53 13.72
C GLY A 168 -6.85 -2.96 14.97
N LYS A 169 -6.19 -3.61 15.93
CA LYS A 169 -6.80 -3.98 17.21
C LYS A 169 -7.32 -2.79 18.00
N LEU A 170 -6.72 -1.60 17.84
CA LEU A 170 -7.20 -0.36 18.51
C LEU A 170 -8.63 0.00 18.10
N ILE A 171 -9.07 -0.45 16.95
CA ILE A 171 -10.41 -0.20 16.40
C ILE A 171 -11.21 -1.50 16.22
N GLY A 172 -10.76 -2.61 16.80
CA GLY A 172 -11.42 -3.93 16.71
C GLY A 172 -11.40 -4.56 15.31
N LYS A 173 -10.45 -4.18 14.44
CA LYS A 173 -10.36 -4.72 13.06
C LYS A 173 -9.05 -5.45 12.81
N ASP A 174 -9.13 -6.59 12.12
CA ASP A 174 -7.96 -7.27 11.57
C ASP A 174 -7.61 -6.65 10.21
N ILE A 175 -6.53 -5.86 10.17
CA ILE A 175 -6.09 -5.11 9.00
C ILE A 175 -4.67 -5.48 8.59
N SER A 176 -4.36 -5.28 7.32
CA SER A 176 -3.04 -5.52 6.73
C SER A 176 -2.57 -4.31 5.92
N PRO A 177 -1.28 -4.22 5.56
CA PRO A 177 -0.80 -3.18 4.65
C PRO A 177 -1.57 -3.11 3.32
N HIS A 178 -2.02 -4.27 2.83
CA HIS A 178 -2.81 -4.35 1.60
C HIS A 178 -4.20 -3.73 1.76
N ASN A 179 -4.83 -3.89 2.93
CA ASN A 179 -6.12 -3.25 3.22
C ASN A 179 -6.01 -1.72 3.24
N ILE A 180 -4.91 -1.16 3.78
CA ILE A 180 -4.65 0.28 3.75
C ILE A 180 -4.54 0.77 2.30
N ARG A 181 -3.78 0.06 1.45
CA ARG A 181 -3.66 0.38 0.03
C ARG A 181 -5.01 0.31 -0.71
N HIS A 182 -5.87 -0.65 -0.36
CA HIS A 182 -7.24 -0.73 -0.89
C HIS A 182 -8.09 0.47 -0.44
N ALA A 183 -8.00 0.85 0.83
CA ALA A 183 -8.73 2.01 1.36
C ALA A 183 -8.38 3.29 0.59
N ILE A 184 -7.09 3.52 0.32
CA ILE A 184 -6.62 4.69 -0.44
C ILE A 184 -7.14 4.66 -1.88
N ALA A 185 -7.05 3.49 -2.55
CA ALA A 185 -7.54 3.34 -3.91
C ALA A 185 -9.05 3.62 -4.01
N THR A 186 -9.81 3.14 -3.02
CA THR A 186 -11.25 3.40 -2.92
C THR A 186 -11.52 4.89 -2.70
N GLU A 187 -10.79 5.54 -1.79
CA GLU A 187 -10.93 6.97 -1.53
C GLU A 187 -10.63 7.82 -2.76
N LEU A 188 -9.54 7.54 -3.46
CA LEU A 188 -9.21 8.22 -4.72
C LEU A 188 -10.33 8.04 -5.75
N SER A 189 -10.90 6.84 -5.84
CA SER A 189 -12.04 6.58 -6.72
C SER A 189 -13.26 7.38 -6.30
N LEU A 190 -13.60 7.43 -5.01
CA LEU A 190 -14.72 8.22 -4.47
C LEU A 190 -14.51 9.72 -4.67
N SER A 191 -13.28 10.21 -4.56
CA SER A 191 -12.89 11.59 -4.82
C SER A 191 -12.92 11.98 -6.30
N GLY A 192 -13.22 11.06 -7.21
CA GLY A 192 -13.39 11.34 -8.63
C GLY A 192 -12.18 11.07 -9.50
N ALA A 193 -11.08 10.58 -8.95
CA ALA A 193 -9.91 10.18 -9.74
C ALA A 193 -10.29 9.11 -10.78
N ASP A 194 -9.73 9.21 -11.95
CA ASP A 194 -9.96 8.22 -13.00
C ASP A 194 -9.11 6.94 -12.78
N ILE A 195 -9.42 5.89 -13.54
CA ILE A 195 -8.77 4.58 -13.39
C ILE A 195 -7.27 4.63 -13.71
N LEU A 196 -6.84 5.50 -14.62
CA LEU A 196 -5.43 5.63 -15.01
C LEU A 196 -4.66 6.37 -13.94
N GLU A 197 -5.24 7.44 -13.36
CA GLU A 197 -4.66 8.17 -12.23
C GLU A 197 -4.46 7.26 -11.02
N ILE A 198 -5.48 6.46 -10.65
CA ILE A 198 -5.38 5.51 -9.54
C ILE A 198 -4.34 4.42 -9.83
N ARG A 199 -4.33 3.88 -11.06
CA ARG A 199 -3.35 2.88 -11.51
C ARG A 199 -1.93 3.42 -11.36
N ASP A 200 -1.68 4.61 -11.88
CA ASP A 200 -0.36 5.22 -11.91
C ASP A 200 0.09 5.62 -10.50
N PHE A 201 -0.81 6.19 -9.70
CA PHE A 201 -0.54 6.48 -8.29
C PHE A 201 -0.14 5.22 -7.51
N LEU A 202 -0.83 4.12 -7.72
CA LEU A 202 -0.53 2.85 -7.05
C LEU A 202 0.64 2.10 -7.69
N GLY A 203 1.03 2.42 -8.92
CA GLY A 203 2.02 1.66 -9.70
C GLY A 203 1.51 0.26 -10.06
N HIS A 204 0.25 0.15 -10.50
CA HIS A 204 -0.29 -1.08 -11.05
C HIS A 204 0.14 -1.25 -12.51
N SER A 205 0.58 -2.45 -12.87
CA SER A 205 0.96 -2.77 -14.26
C SER A 205 -0.25 -2.97 -15.18
N ASP A 206 -1.46 -3.16 -14.61
CA ASP A 206 -2.68 -3.46 -15.35
C ASP A 206 -3.87 -2.73 -14.71
N THR A 207 -4.72 -2.12 -15.52
CA THR A 207 -5.96 -1.44 -15.08
C THR A 207 -6.97 -2.40 -14.47
N LYS A 208 -6.97 -3.68 -14.86
CA LYS A 208 -7.86 -4.70 -14.27
C LYS A 208 -7.76 -4.80 -12.74
N VAL A 209 -6.60 -4.50 -12.18
CA VAL A 209 -6.42 -4.46 -10.72
C VAL A 209 -7.12 -3.24 -10.13
N THR A 210 -7.24 -2.16 -10.90
CA THR A 210 -7.82 -0.88 -10.48
C THR A 210 -9.34 -0.83 -10.71
N GLU A 211 -9.89 -1.58 -11.68
CA GLU A 211 -11.32 -1.65 -12.00
C GLU A 211 -12.21 -2.00 -10.80
N VAL A 212 -11.69 -2.79 -9.85
CA VAL A 212 -12.42 -3.17 -8.62
C VAL A 212 -12.80 -1.94 -7.80
N TYR A 213 -11.97 -0.90 -7.80
CA TYR A 213 -12.23 0.34 -7.03
C TYR A 213 -13.26 1.22 -7.71
N ILE A 214 -13.26 1.28 -9.03
CA ILE A 214 -14.29 1.98 -9.82
C ILE A 214 -15.65 1.31 -9.61
N ASN A 215 -15.70 -0.02 -9.61
CA ASN A 215 -16.92 -0.76 -9.32
C ASN A 215 -17.39 -0.52 -7.88
N ALA A 216 -16.47 -0.48 -6.89
CA ALA A 216 -16.80 -0.13 -5.50
C ALA A 216 -17.40 1.28 -5.40
N ARG A 217 -16.83 2.27 -6.10
CA ARG A 217 -17.38 3.62 -6.20
C ARG A 217 -18.82 3.62 -6.70
N SER A 218 -19.08 2.94 -7.82
CA SER A 218 -20.42 2.88 -8.43
C SER A 218 -21.48 2.34 -7.45
N ILE A 219 -21.10 1.39 -6.58
CA ILE A 219 -21.98 0.83 -5.56
C ILE A 219 -22.18 1.80 -4.40
N LEU A 220 -21.09 2.43 -3.91
CA LEU A 220 -21.13 3.30 -2.73
C LEU A 220 -21.84 4.64 -2.99
N GLU A 221 -21.65 5.21 -4.18
CA GLU A 221 -22.23 6.51 -4.55
C GLU A 221 -23.74 6.45 -4.84
N LYS A 222 -24.35 5.26 -4.98
CA LYS A 222 -25.77 5.06 -5.32
C LYS A 222 -26.31 5.90 -6.50
N LYS A 223 -25.42 6.57 -7.23
CA LYS A 223 -25.77 7.49 -8.34
C LYS A 223 -26.64 6.86 -9.42
N VAL A 224 -26.57 5.54 -9.58
CA VAL A 224 -27.42 4.82 -10.53
C VAL A 224 -28.84 4.69 -9.99
N LEU A 225 -29.02 4.53 -8.68
CA LEU A 225 -30.34 4.44 -8.06
C LEU A 225 -31.08 5.79 -8.08
N GLU A 226 -30.35 6.90 -7.95
CA GLU A 226 -30.90 8.26 -8.03
C GLU A 226 -31.43 8.62 -9.45
N LYS A 227 -31.02 7.85 -10.46
CA LYS A 227 -31.51 8.01 -11.86
C LYS A 227 -32.78 7.21 -12.14
N LEU A 228 -33.21 6.35 -11.24
CA LEU A 228 -34.46 5.64 -11.39
C LEU A 228 -35.62 6.59 -11.05
N PRO A 229 -36.71 6.58 -11.87
CA PRO A 229 -37.90 7.37 -11.55
C PRO A 229 -38.53 6.81 -10.27
N GLU A 230 -39.03 7.72 -9.42
CA GLU A 230 -39.89 7.34 -8.30
C GLU A 230 -41.19 6.74 -8.86
N ILE A 231 -41.54 5.55 -8.42
CA ILE A 231 -42.84 4.93 -8.69
C ILE A 231 -43.71 5.25 -7.48
N ASN A 232 -44.59 6.26 -7.64
CA ASN A 232 -45.60 6.52 -6.63
C ASN A 232 -46.63 5.39 -6.70
N LEU A 233 -46.70 4.60 -5.62
CA LEU A 233 -47.68 3.53 -5.45
C LEU A 233 -49.00 4.02 -4.89
N ASP A 234 -49.18 5.32 -4.67
CA ASP A 234 -50.35 5.94 -4.02
C ASP A 234 -51.21 6.76 -5.01
N GLU A 235 -51.58 6.15 -6.14
CA GLU A 235 -52.71 6.62 -6.94
C GLU A 235 -53.64 5.44 -7.25
N GLU A 236 -54.45 5.04 -6.24
CA GLU A 236 -55.77 4.44 -6.38
C GLU A 236 -56.76 5.09 -5.43
#